data_7edc7cd6bad3d662ca7f81b905fcaeda
#
_entry.id   7edc7cd6bad3d662ca7f81b905fcaeda
#
_cell.length_a   1.000
_cell.length_b   1.000
_cell.length_c   1.000
_cell.angle_alpha   90.00
_cell.angle_beta   90.00
_cell.angle_gamma   90.00
#
_symmetry.space_group_name_H-M   'P 1'
#
loop_
_entity.id
_entity.type
_entity.pdbx_description
1 polymer ?
#
loop_
_entity_poly.entity_id
_entity_poly.type
_entity_poly.pdbx_seq_one_letter_code
_entity_poly.pdbx_strand_id
1 'polypeptide(L)'
;MCLAPWEEDAHADHEAAGRAARRTGQHVLSYPIWMWHWAKPADRRVPWPRACRIPLPADVAALKADAIQAFASQLTDRAGAAGPVLPPGIVAHFTRPQEVLLV
;
A
#
# COMPACT_ATOMS: atom_id res chain seq x y z
N MET A 1 -3.26 -10.58 16.26
CA MET A 1 -2.75 -9.47 15.41
C MET A 1 -3.21 -9.72 14.00
N CYS A 2 -3.67 -8.69 13.30
CA CYS A 2 -4.18 -8.73 11.94
C CYS A 2 -3.48 -7.69 11.07
N LEU A 3 -3.15 -8.02 9.83
CA LEU A 3 -2.70 -7.07 8.81
C LEU A 3 -3.89 -6.79 7.87
N ALA A 4 -4.20 -5.52 7.64
CA ALA A 4 -5.30 -5.12 6.76
C ALA A 4 -4.96 -3.86 5.99
N PRO A 5 -5.62 -3.59 4.83
CA PRO A 5 -5.52 -2.29 4.20
C PRO A 5 -5.95 -1.17 5.14
N TRP A 6 -5.38 0.01 4.95
CA TRP A 6 -5.76 1.16 5.75
C TRP A 6 -7.21 1.61 5.46
N GLU A 7 -8.00 1.83 6.52
CA GLU A 7 -9.42 2.16 6.41
C GLU A 7 -9.72 3.57 5.89
N GLU A 8 -8.69 4.41 5.70
CA GLU A 8 -8.80 5.75 5.10
C GLU A 8 -7.93 5.88 3.84
N ASP A 9 -7.71 4.76 3.15
CA ASP A 9 -6.84 4.66 1.96
C ASP A 9 -7.44 5.31 0.70
N ALA A 10 -8.68 5.79 0.78
CA ALA A 10 -9.48 6.37 -0.31
C ALA A 10 -9.76 5.37 -1.46
N HIS A 11 -9.86 4.08 -1.15
CA HIS A 11 -10.32 3.02 -2.02
C HIS A 11 -11.39 2.19 -1.31
N ALA A 12 -12.57 2.07 -1.90
CA ALA A 12 -13.75 1.49 -1.24
C ALA A 12 -13.51 0.09 -0.65
N ASP A 13 -12.80 -0.78 -1.39
CA ASP A 13 -12.51 -2.15 -0.94
C ASP A 13 -11.50 -2.16 0.21
N HIS A 14 -10.48 -1.28 0.17
CA HIS A 14 -9.49 -1.15 1.24
C HIS A 14 -10.15 -0.67 2.53
N GLU A 15 -10.98 0.35 2.42
CA GLU A 15 -11.72 0.89 3.55
C GLU A 15 -12.67 -0.14 4.16
N ALA A 16 -13.40 -0.89 3.32
CA ALA A 16 -14.28 -1.95 3.78
C ALA A 16 -13.51 -3.06 4.52
N ALA A 17 -12.39 -3.51 3.96
CA ALA A 17 -11.54 -4.53 4.57
C ALA A 17 -10.89 -4.03 5.88
N GLY A 18 -10.38 -2.80 5.90
CA GLY A 18 -9.81 -2.18 7.10
C GLY A 18 -10.82 -2.05 8.23
N ARG A 19 -12.02 -1.54 7.93
CA ARG A 19 -13.12 -1.46 8.91
C ARG A 19 -13.55 -2.84 9.41
N ALA A 20 -13.62 -3.84 8.55
CA ALA A 20 -13.95 -5.21 8.94
C ALA A 20 -12.90 -5.78 9.90
N ALA A 21 -11.61 -5.60 9.59
CA ALA A 21 -10.52 -6.05 10.44
C ALA A 21 -10.59 -5.42 11.85
N ARG A 22 -10.86 -4.11 11.95
CA ARG A 22 -11.01 -3.44 13.25
C ARG A 22 -12.16 -3.99 14.09
N ARG A 23 -13.26 -4.43 13.46
CA ARG A 23 -14.41 -5.02 14.16
C ARG A 23 -14.10 -6.37 14.79
N THR A 24 -13.01 -7.02 14.42
CA THR A 24 -12.61 -8.30 15.04
C THR A 24 -12.13 -8.14 16.48
N GLY A 25 -11.90 -6.93 16.95
CA GLY A 25 -11.31 -6.64 18.26
C GLY A 25 -9.85 -6.99 18.39
N GLN A 26 -9.20 -7.37 17.30
CA GLN A 26 -7.77 -7.69 17.24
C GLN A 26 -6.93 -6.42 17.08
N HIS A 27 -5.66 -6.50 17.50
CA HIS A 27 -4.69 -5.47 17.13
C HIS A 27 -4.45 -5.50 15.62
N VAL A 28 -4.76 -4.40 14.96
CA VAL A 28 -4.66 -4.25 13.51
C VAL A 28 -3.46 -3.37 13.15
N LEU A 29 -2.56 -3.90 12.34
CA LEU A 29 -1.55 -3.12 11.63
C LEU A 29 -2.07 -2.84 10.23
N SER A 30 -2.17 -1.57 9.87
CA SER A 30 -2.73 -1.16 8.59
C SER A 30 -1.61 -0.84 7.58
N TYR A 31 -1.77 -1.29 6.35
CA TYR A 31 -0.85 -0.96 5.27
C TYR A 31 -1.53 -0.05 4.24
N PRO A 32 -0.89 1.07 3.85
CA PRO A 32 -1.41 1.96 2.82
C PRO A 32 -1.04 1.44 1.44
N ILE A 33 -1.99 1.52 0.49
CA ILE A 33 -1.79 1.16 -0.91
C ILE A 33 -2.18 2.35 -1.79
N TRP A 34 -3.48 2.72 -1.79
CA TRP A 34 -4.00 3.80 -2.63
C TRP A 34 -3.55 5.17 -2.15
N MET A 35 -3.21 5.30 -0.87
CA MET A 35 -2.62 6.50 -0.28
C MET A 35 -1.46 7.06 -1.11
N TRP A 36 -0.62 6.20 -1.69
CA TRP A 36 0.54 6.63 -2.48
C TRP A 36 0.17 7.36 -3.78
N HIS A 37 -1.09 7.28 -4.25
CA HIS A 37 -1.59 8.01 -5.40
C HIS A 37 -1.97 9.46 -5.07
N TRP A 38 -2.44 9.72 -3.86
CA TRP A 38 -3.02 11.01 -3.52
C TRP A 38 -2.29 11.79 -2.41
N ALA A 39 -1.60 11.09 -1.51
CA ALA A 39 -0.93 11.75 -0.38
C ALA A 39 0.34 12.47 -0.84
N LYS A 40 0.51 13.69 -0.35
CA LYS A 40 1.75 14.46 -0.49
C LYS A 40 2.60 14.32 0.78
N PRO A 41 3.91 14.62 0.72
CA PRO A 41 4.72 14.73 1.93
C PRO A 41 4.06 15.66 2.96
N ALA A 42 3.99 15.21 4.21
CA ALA A 42 3.33 15.92 5.32
C ALA A 42 1.81 16.16 5.16
N ASP A 43 1.13 15.41 4.30
CA ASP A 43 -0.34 15.49 4.18
C ASP A 43 -1.00 15.17 5.52
N ARG A 44 -1.81 16.09 6.03
CA ARG A 44 -2.43 15.99 7.36
C ARG A 44 -3.48 14.90 7.47
N ARG A 45 -3.98 14.39 6.36
CA ARG A 45 -4.92 13.25 6.32
C ARG A 45 -4.25 11.93 6.67
N VAL A 46 -2.92 11.87 6.52
CA VAL A 46 -2.14 10.68 6.85
C VAL A 46 -1.62 10.78 8.28
N PRO A 47 -1.86 9.78 9.12
CA PRO A 47 -1.40 9.81 10.52
C PRO A 47 0.10 9.45 10.61
N TRP A 48 0.97 10.30 10.06
CA TRP A 48 2.43 10.10 10.00
C TRP A 48 3.09 9.71 11.34
N PRO A 49 2.65 10.24 12.50
CA PRO A 49 3.21 9.81 13.79
C PRO A 49 2.96 8.33 14.12
N ARG A 50 2.00 7.69 13.45
CA ARG A 50 1.69 6.26 13.58
C ARG A 50 2.39 5.40 12.52
N ALA A 51 3.10 6.02 11.58
CA ALA A 51 3.81 5.29 10.54
C ALA A 51 5.06 4.60 11.08
N CYS A 52 5.16 3.31 10.84
CA CYS A 52 6.30 2.48 11.18
C CYS A 52 6.92 1.92 9.89
N ARG A 53 8.25 1.96 9.80
CA ARG A 53 9.00 1.36 8.70
C ARG A 53 9.56 0.01 9.14
N ILE A 54 9.32 -1.01 8.36
CA ILE A 54 9.85 -2.36 8.57
C ILE A 54 10.90 -2.63 7.49
N PRO A 55 12.19 -2.65 7.82
CA PRO A 55 13.24 -2.99 6.87
C PRO A 55 13.03 -4.40 6.31
N LEU A 56 13.26 -4.57 5.02
CA LEU A 56 13.24 -5.87 4.35
C LEU A 56 14.67 -6.37 4.13
N PRO A 57 14.97 -7.65 4.43
CA PRO A 57 16.19 -8.29 3.96
C PRO A 57 16.30 -8.18 2.42
N ALA A 58 17.52 -8.15 1.90
CA ALA A 58 17.76 -7.90 0.48
C ALA A 58 17.12 -8.96 -0.43
N ASP A 59 17.15 -10.23 -0.02
CA ASP A 59 16.50 -11.34 -0.71
C ASP A 59 14.96 -11.20 -0.73
N VAL A 60 14.36 -10.78 0.38
CA VAL A 60 12.91 -10.52 0.48
C VAL A 60 12.53 -9.33 -0.38
N ALA A 61 13.31 -8.25 -0.38
CA ALA A 61 13.08 -7.09 -1.22
C ALA A 61 13.14 -7.45 -2.71
N ALA A 62 14.09 -8.32 -3.12
CA ALA A 62 14.19 -8.81 -4.48
C ALA A 62 12.96 -9.65 -4.88
N LEU A 63 12.57 -10.62 -4.06
CA LEU A 63 11.36 -11.43 -4.29
C LEU A 63 10.10 -10.57 -4.40
N LYS A 64 9.98 -9.54 -3.57
CA LYS A 64 8.87 -8.59 -3.64
C LYS A 64 8.87 -7.82 -4.97
N ALA A 65 10.01 -7.35 -5.43
CA ALA A 65 10.12 -6.66 -6.70
C ALA A 65 9.70 -7.56 -7.86
N ASP A 66 10.14 -8.81 -7.89
CA ASP A 66 9.75 -9.81 -8.89
C ASP A 66 8.24 -10.09 -8.84
N ALA A 67 7.67 -10.24 -7.64
CA ALA A 67 6.24 -10.42 -7.47
C ALA A 67 5.43 -9.24 -8.01
N ILE A 68 5.88 -8.00 -7.79
CA ILE A 68 5.22 -6.81 -8.35
C ILE A 68 5.22 -6.86 -9.88
N GLN A 69 6.33 -7.25 -10.51
CA GLN A 69 6.42 -7.35 -11.97
C GLN A 69 5.49 -8.41 -12.56
N ALA A 70 5.09 -9.41 -11.80
CA ALA A 70 4.14 -10.43 -12.23
C ALA A 70 2.70 -9.90 -12.40
N PHE A 71 2.38 -8.74 -11.83
CA PHE A 71 1.06 -8.10 -11.96
C PHE A 71 0.93 -7.27 -13.25
N ALA A 72 1.12 -7.90 -14.41
CA ALA A 72 1.10 -7.23 -15.71
C ALA A 72 -0.16 -6.37 -15.92
N SER A 73 -1.34 -6.83 -15.49
CA SER A 73 -2.60 -6.10 -15.61
C SER A 73 -2.65 -4.78 -14.82
N GLN A 74 -1.77 -4.60 -13.85
CA GLN A 74 -1.66 -3.38 -13.05
C GLN A 74 -0.59 -2.43 -13.57
N LEU A 75 0.40 -2.96 -14.28
CA LEU A 75 1.59 -2.25 -14.74
C LEU A 75 1.53 -1.81 -16.20
N THR A 76 0.59 -2.37 -16.98
CA THR A 76 0.43 -2.06 -18.42
C THR A 76 -0.81 -1.21 -18.66
N ASP A 77 -0.78 -0.48 -19.77
CA ASP A 77 -1.92 0.31 -20.21
C ASP A 77 -3.11 -0.62 -20.49
N ARG A 78 -4.29 -0.18 -20.07
CA ARG A 78 -5.55 -0.85 -20.40
C ARG A 78 -6.25 -0.11 -21.52
N ALA A 79 -6.88 -0.85 -22.43
CA ALA A 79 -7.65 -0.26 -23.50
C ALA A 79 -8.69 0.74 -22.94
N GLY A 80 -8.63 1.99 -23.44
CA GLY A 80 -9.53 3.07 -23.02
C GLY A 80 -9.20 3.77 -21.68
N ALA A 81 -8.08 3.42 -21.01
CA ALA A 81 -7.63 4.09 -19.80
C ALA A 81 -6.42 5.01 -20.09
N ALA A 82 -6.29 6.06 -19.31
CA ALA A 82 -5.17 7.01 -19.41
C ALA A 82 -3.92 6.51 -18.62
N GLY A 83 -3.46 5.29 -18.94
CA GLY A 83 -2.26 4.71 -18.32
C GLY A 83 -2.55 3.52 -17.39
N PRO A 84 -1.49 2.93 -16.80
CA PRO A 84 -1.58 1.79 -15.91
C PRO A 84 -2.18 2.18 -14.55
N VAL A 85 -2.76 1.20 -13.85
CA VAL A 85 -3.26 1.38 -12.47
C VAL A 85 -2.13 1.77 -11.52
N LEU A 86 -0.96 1.14 -11.71
CA LEU A 86 0.25 1.43 -10.96
C LEU A 86 1.33 2.03 -11.88
N PRO A 87 1.33 3.35 -12.07
CA PRO A 87 2.37 4.02 -12.83
C PRO A 87 3.73 3.89 -12.14
N PRO A 88 4.86 4.07 -12.88
CA PRO A 88 6.21 3.86 -12.33
C PRO A 88 6.51 4.62 -11.03
N GLY A 89 5.99 5.83 -10.88
CA GLY A 89 6.15 6.62 -9.65
C GLY A 89 5.48 5.98 -8.43
N ILE A 90 4.37 5.28 -8.63
CA ILE A 90 3.67 4.54 -7.55
C ILE A 90 4.39 3.22 -7.28
N VAL A 91 4.81 2.48 -8.31
CA VAL A 91 5.60 1.25 -8.16
C VAL A 91 6.87 1.52 -7.34
N ALA A 92 7.52 2.67 -7.54
CA ALA A 92 8.70 3.06 -6.77
C ALA A 92 8.46 3.13 -5.25
N HIS A 93 7.24 3.36 -4.78
CA HIS A 93 6.91 3.29 -3.35
C HIS A 93 6.96 1.85 -2.82
N PHE A 94 6.56 0.88 -3.65
CA PHE A 94 6.48 -0.53 -3.26
C PHE A 94 7.79 -1.30 -3.45
N THR A 95 8.72 -0.80 -4.26
CA THR A 95 10.05 -1.42 -4.48
C THR A 95 11.13 -0.92 -3.53
N ARG A 96 10.79 -0.13 -2.52
CA ARG A 96 11.71 0.29 -1.46
C ARG A 96 12.14 -0.91 -0.62
N PRO A 97 13.33 -0.86 0.00
CA PRO A 97 13.82 -1.94 0.88
C PRO A 97 13.16 -1.92 2.25
N GLN A 98 11.88 -1.58 2.29
CA GLN A 98 11.08 -1.50 3.52
C GLN A 98 9.59 -1.55 3.24
N GLU A 99 8.83 -2.00 4.22
CA GLU A 99 7.38 -1.79 4.27
C GLU A 99 7.02 -0.59 5.14
N VAL A 100 5.85 -0.01 4.90
CA VAL A 100 5.27 1.03 5.75
C VAL A 100 3.97 0.53 6.32
N LEU A 101 3.85 0.55 7.63
CA LEU A 101 2.62 0.21 8.35
C LEU A 101 2.18 1.40 9.20
N LEU A 102 0.88 1.51 9.40
CA LEU A 102 0.23 2.42 10.36
C LEU A 102 -0.18 1.59 11.58
N VAL A 103 0.41 1.89 12.72
CA VAL A 103 0.21 1.16 13.98
C VAL A 103 -0.83 1.82 14.87
#